data_675194ad4e252447dd89a8c50d7fff79
#
_entry.id   675194ad4e252447dd89a8c50d7fff79
#
_cell.length_a   1.000
_cell.length_b   1.000
_cell.length_c   1.000
_cell.angle_alpha   90.00
_cell.angle_beta   90.00
_cell.angle_gamma   90.00
#
_symmetry.space_group_name_H-M   'P 1'
#
loop_
_entity.id
_entity.type
_entity.pdbx_description
1 polymer ?
#
loop_
_entity_poly.entity_id
_entity_poly.type
_entity_poly.pdbx_seq_one_letter_code
_entity_poly.pdbx_strand_id
1 'polypeptide(L)' 'ISLAAKANAFSGDNKPLRAANWQLIGEARTRLGDHPGAQAAFDTAAQLLR' A
#
# COMPACT_ATOMS: atom_id res chain seq x y z
N ILE A 1 -17.63 -3.38 22.09
CA ILE A 1 -17.64 -4.54 21.20
C ILE A 1 -17.77 -4.08 19.75
N SER A 2 -18.78 -3.26 19.50
CA SER A 2 -18.96 -2.72 18.15
C SER A 2 -17.74 -1.92 17.71
N LEU A 3 -17.16 -1.20 18.63
CA LEU A 3 -15.99 -0.39 18.33
C LEU A 3 -14.81 -1.24 17.90
N ALA A 4 -14.62 -2.37 18.55
CA ALA A 4 -13.53 -3.26 18.19
C ALA A 4 -13.75 -3.82 16.80
N ALA A 5 -14.97 -4.22 16.48
CA ALA A 5 -15.30 -4.74 15.17
C ALA A 5 -15.08 -3.68 14.10
N LYS A 6 -15.47 -2.44 14.39
CA LYS A 6 -15.25 -1.35 13.45
C LYS A 6 -13.78 -1.08 13.23
N ALA A 7 -12.99 -1.10 14.29
CA ALA A 7 -11.56 -0.88 14.17
C ALA A 7 -10.92 -1.95 13.30
N ASN A 8 -11.34 -3.19 13.46
CA ASN A 8 -10.83 -4.28 12.63
C ASN A 8 -11.22 -4.10 11.18
N ALA A 9 -12.45 -3.72 10.93
CA ALA A 9 -12.91 -3.48 9.57
C ALA A 9 -12.12 -2.35 8.93
N PHE A 10 -11.88 -1.30 9.69
CA PHE A 10 -11.08 -0.19 9.21
C PHE A 10 -9.68 -0.64 8.83
N SER A 11 -9.05 -1.41 9.70
CA SER A 11 -7.71 -1.91 9.43
C SER A 11 -7.68 -2.78 8.18
N GLY A 12 -8.68 -3.64 8.03
CA GLY A 12 -8.76 -4.53 6.88
C GLY A 12 -9.04 -3.80 5.58
N ASP A 13 -9.79 -2.71 5.67
CA ASP A 13 -10.23 -1.98 4.48
C ASP A 13 -9.41 -0.75 4.18
N ASN A 14 -8.31 -0.54 4.88
CA ASN A 14 -7.50 0.66 4.67
C ASN A 14 -6.60 0.50 3.44
N LYS A 15 -7.18 0.08 2.34
CA LYS A 15 -6.45 -0.14 1.10
C LYS A 15 -5.87 1.14 0.53
N PRO A 16 -6.59 2.28 0.54
CA PRO A 16 -5.98 3.51 0.02
C PRO A 16 -4.71 3.90 0.75
N LEU A 17 -4.68 3.73 2.06
CA LEU A 17 -3.49 4.05 2.83
C LEU A 17 -2.35 3.08 2.51
N ARG A 18 -2.66 1.81 2.39
CA ARG A 18 -1.65 0.81 2.02
C ARG A 18 -1.11 1.08 0.63
N ALA A 19 -1.98 1.44 -0.30
CA ALA A 19 -1.54 1.77 -1.65
C ALA A 19 -0.63 2.97 -1.64
N ALA A 20 -0.95 4.00 -0.85
CA ALA A 20 -0.09 5.17 -0.73
C ALA A 20 1.28 4.78 -0.17
N ASN A 21 1.31 3.91 0.84
CA ASN A 21 2.58 3.43 1.39
C ASN A 21 3.41 2.71 0.34
N TRP A 22 2.77 1.85 -0.46
CA TRP A 22 3.48 1.13 -1.51
C TRP A 22 4.00 2.07 -2.59
N GLN A 23 3.26 3.13 -2.89
CA GLN A 23 3.73 4.14 -3.84
C GLN A 23 4.98 4.83 -3.31
N LEU A 24 5.01 5.16 -2.03
CA LEU A 24 6.20 5.75 -1.42
C LEU A 24 7.38 4.80 -1.46
N ILE A 25 7.14 3.53 -1.21
CA ILE A 25 8.19 2.51 -1.30
C ILE A 25 8.71 2.44 -2.73
N GLY A 26 7.81 2.47 -3.71
CA GLY A 26 8.21 2.47 -5.11
C GLY A 26 9.07 3.65 -5.46
N GLU A 27 8.70 4.85 -5.00
CA GLU A 27 9.48 6.05 -5.26
C GLU A 27 10.86 5.95 -4.64
N ALA A 28 10.93 5.48 -3.40
CA ALA A 28 12.21 5.32 -2.72
C ALA A 28 13.11 4.34 -3.47
N ARG A 29 12.55 3.22 -3.92
CA ARG A 29 13.32 2.24 -4.68
C ARG A 29 13.79 2.77 -6.02
N THR A 30 12.96 3.61 -6.65
CA THR A 30 13.36 4.27 -7.89
C THR A 30 14.58 5.15 -7.68
N ARG A 31 14.60 5.89 -6.59
CA ARG A 31 15.73 6.76 -6.25
C ARG A 31 16.99 5.96 -5.97
N LEU A 32 16.83 4.76 -5.43
CA LEU A 32 17.95 3.87 -5.18
C LEU A 32 18.42 3.15 -6.43
N GLY A 33 17.72 3.31 -7.55
CA GLY A 33 18.04 2.62 -8.77
C GLY A 33 17.48 1.22 -8.85
N ASP A 34 16.65 0.84 -7.88
CA ASP A 34 16.02 -0.49 -7.87
C ASP A 34 14.73 -0.46 -8.68
N HIS A 35 14.85 -0.38 -9.99
CA HIS A 35 13.70 -0.26 -10.87
C HIS A 35 12.77 -1.48 -10.79
N PRO A 36 13.28 -2.73 -10.78
CA PRO A 36 12.39 -3.87 -10.62
C PRO A 36 11.63 -3.85 -9.30
N GLY A 37 12.29 -3.46 -8.21
CA GLY A 37 11.64 -3.35 -6.91
C GLY A 37 10.60 -2.25 -6.90
N ALA A 38 10.90 -1.11 -7.54
CA ALA A 38 9.94 -0.02 -7.65
C ALA A 38 8.71 -0.45 -8.43
N GLN A 39 8.91 -1.16 -9.54
CA GLN A 39 7.79 -1.64 -10.34
C GLN A 39 6.91 -2.58 -9.55
N ALA A 40 7.51 -3.50 -8.79
CA ALA A 40 6.75 -4.42 -7.96
C ALA A 40 5.93 -3.66 -6.92
N ALA A 41 6.50 -2.62 -6.32
CA ALA A 41 5.80 -1.81 -5.33
C ALA A 41 4.62 -1.08 -5.96
N PHE A 42 4.81 -0.48 -7.13
CA PHE A 42 3.72 0.22 -7.82
C PHE A 42 2.62 -0.75 -8.25
N ASP A 43 3.00 -1.95 -8.70
CA ASP A 43 2.02 -2.98 -9.04
C ASP A 43 1.18 -3.37 -7.84
N THR A 44 1.82 -3.52 -6.69
CA THR A 44 1.11 -3.84 -5.46
C THR A 44 0.13 -2.72 -5.10
N ALA A 45 0.57 -1.47 -5.22
CA ALA A 45 -0.30 -0.33 -4.97
C ALA A 45 -1.51 -0.34 -5.89
N ALA A 46 -1.32 -0.63 -7.16
CA ALA A 46 -2.41 -0.68 -8.13
C ALA A 46 -3.40 -1.78 -7.78
N GLN A 47 -2.91 -2.94 -7.36
CA GLN A 47 -3.78 -4.04 -6.97
C GLN A 47 -4.63 -3.68 -5.76
N LEU A 48 -4.07 -2.94 -4.82
CA LEU A 48 -4.81 -2.54 -3.62
C LEU A 48 -5.93 -1.55 -3.94
N LEU A 49 -5.81 -0.83 -5.04
CA LEU A 49 -6.80 0.16 -5.44
C LEU A 49 -7.90 -0.40 -6.35
N ARG A 50 -7.80 -1.64 -6.76
CA ARG A 50 -8.82 -2.27 -7.61
C ARG A 50 -10.10 -2.62 -6.87
#